data_a9a1631780d96e6625433dcef5c25125
#
_entry.id   a9a1631780d96e6625433dcef5c25125
#
_cell.length_a   1.000
_cell.length_b   1.000
_cell.length_c   1.000
_cell.angle_alpha   90.00
_cell.angle_beta   90.00
_cell.angle_gamma   90.00
#
_symmetry.space_group_name_H-M   'P 1'
#
loop_
_entity.id
_entity.type
_entity.pdbx_description
1 polymer ?
#
loop_
_entity_poly.entity_id
_entity_poly.type
_entity_poly.pdbx_seq_one_letter_code
_entity_poly.pdbx_strand_id
1 'polypeptide(L)'
;MALVTGASRGLGKAIAERLAAEGAVVAMTARTLDPDPKYVGSLSETREGILAAGGKAVAVQADLSKTEDRERMWANVTEQVGAPDILVNNAAVTFLRPLDVFPEKRARLMIEMHVVAPLHLTQLAIPAMRGRRRGWVLMLTSVAGERIEGPPFSTFDDSAGFGVYGTCKAALSRLAQSFAAELYGDGVAVNAAGTTKPVATPGAGTLDLAKEDTEDISYIAETALVLCTGDPAVLTGRVVETQPFLRDLGRLPLS
;
A
#
# COMPACT_ATOMS: atom_id res chain seq x y z
N MET A 1 1.06 -3.46 16.52
CA MET A 1 0.63 -4.46 15.55
C MET A 1 0.34 -3.81 14.19
N ALA A 2 0.74 -4.43 13.08
CA ALA A 2 0.52 -3.90 11.75
C ALA A 2 -0.35 -4.86 10.90
N LEU A 3 -1.28 -4.32 10.10
CA LEU A 3 -1.99 -5.04 9.04
C LEU A 3 -1.49 -4.54 7.69
N VAL A 4 -0.97 -5.44 6.86
CA VAL A 4 -0.49 -5.13 5.50
C VAL A 4 -1.33 -5.88 4.48
N THR A 5 -2.00 -5.13 3.59
CA THR A 5 -2.81 -5.71 2.52
C THR A 5 -1.97 -5.98 1.26
N GLY A 6 -2.27 -7.08 0.55
CA GLY A 6 -1.51 -7.46 -0.65
C GLY A 6 -0.08 -7.91 -0.35
N ALA A 7 0.16 -8.55 0.81
CA ALA A 7 1.48 -8.88 1.32
C ALA A 7 2.03 -10.24 0.86
N SER A 8 1.41 -10.91 -0.12
CA SER A 8 1.91 -12.18 -0.65
C SER A 8 3.17 -12.03 -1.53
N ARG A 9 3.50 -10.81 -1.97
CA ARG A 9 4.65 -10.50 -2.87
C ARG A 9 4.87 -8.99 -2.99
N GLY A 10 5.96 -8.63 -3.70
CA GLY A 10 6.25 -7.25 -4.10
C GLY A 10 6.32 -6.28 -2.92
N LEU A 11 5.82 -5.05 -3.12
CA LEU A 11 5.91 -3.97 -2.13
C LEU A 11 5.30 -4.36 -0.78
N GLY A 12 4.13 -5.01 -0.79
CA GLY A 12 3.45 -5.42 0.44
C GLY A 12 4.25 -6.44 1.25
N LYS A 13 4.92 -7.40 0.59
CA LYS A 13 5.83 -8.33 1.25
C LYS A 13 7.00 -7.59 1.88
N ALA A 14 7.69 -6.73 1.13
CA ALA A 14 8.84 -5.98 1.64
C ALA A 14 8.49 -5.07 2.82
N ILE A 15 7.33 -4.39 2.77
CA ILE A 15 6.84 -3.58 3.90
C ILE A 15 6.52 -4.45 5.12
N ALA A 16 5.88 -5.62 4.92
CA ALA A 16 5.57 -6.54 6.00
C ALA A 16 6.85 -7.06 6.70
N GLU A 17 7.85 -7.47 5.91
CA GLU A 17 9.15 -7.92 6.41
C GLU A 17 9.88 -6.79 7.16
N ARG A 18 9.87 -5.56 6.61
CA ARG A 18 10.52 -4.40 7.24
C ARG A 18 9.88 -4.03 8.59
N LEU A 19 8.55 -4.02 8.66
CA LEU A 19 7.84 -3.75 9.91
C LEU A 19 8.05 -4.88 10.94
N ALA A 20 8.11 -6.14 10.50
CA ALA A 20 8.40 -7.28 11.38
C ALA A 20 9.83 -7.21 11.94
N ALA A 21 10.81 -6.77 11.15
CA ALA A 21 12.20 -6.57 11.60
C ALA A 21 12.33 -5.51 12.70
N GLU A 22 11.40 -4.53 12.76
CA GLU A 22 11.30 -3.56 13.87
C GLU A 22 10.49 -4.08 15.06
N GLY A 23 10.16 -5.38 15.08
CA GLY A 23 9.47 -6.02 16.19
C GLY A 23 7.94 -5.95 16.15
N ALA A 24 7.34 -5.46 15.07
CA ALA A 24 5.90 -5.49 14.93
C ALA A 24 5.38 -6.94 14.80
N VAL A 25 4.25 -7.24 15.40
CA VAL A 25 3.44 -8.40 14.99
C VAL A 25 2.71 -7.99 13.71
N VAL A 26 2.94 -8.71 12.60
CA VAL A 26 2.39 -8.35 11.29
C VAL A 26 1.29 -9.31 10.88
N ALA A 27 0.07 -8.80 10.75
CA ALA A 27 -1.01 -9.48 10.04
C ALA A 27 -0.92 -9.16 8.55
N MET A 28 -1.05 -10.18 7.71
CA MET A 28 -0.93 -10.07 6.26
C MET A 28 -2.17 -10.60 5.59
N THR A 29 -2.67 -9.90 4.57
CA THR A 29 -3.79 -10.39 3.77
C THR A 29 -3.53 -10.30 2.27
N ALA A 30 -3.98 -11.31 1.55
CA ALA A 30 -4.02 -11.38 0.09
C ALA A 30 -4.98 -12.51 -0.35
N ARG A 31 -5.21 -12.63 -1.65
CA ARG A 31 -6.02 -13.72 -2.22
C ARG A 31 -5.29 -15.07 -2.27
N THR A 32 -3.97 -15.04 -2.37
CA THR A 32 -3.11 -16.24 -2.48
C THR A 32 -2.55 -16.58 -1.11
N LEU A 33 -3.12 -17.58 -0.44
CA LEU A 33 -2.66 -18.05 0.86
C LEU A 33 -1.43 -18.93 0.69
N ASP A 34 -1.58 -20.02 -0.04
CA ASP A 34 -0.52 -21.01 -0.26
C ASP A 34 0.08 -20.86 -1.67
N PRO A 35 1.27 -21.43 -1.92
CA PRO A 35 1.89 -21.41 -3.24
C PRO A 35 0.95 -21.95 -4.32
N ASP A 36 0.83 -21.21 -5.43
CA ASP A 36 0.01 -21.56 -6.59
C ASP A 36 0.89 -21.39 -7.84
N PRO A 37 0.98 -22.40 -8.75
CA PRO A 37 1.79 -22.30 -9.96
C PRO A 37 1.47 -21.10 -10.87
N LYS A 38 0.27 -20.54 -10.74
CA LYS A 38 -0.16 -19.35 -11.52
C LYS A 38 0.37 -18.04 -10.99
N TYR A 39 0.84 -18.01 -9.74
CA TYR A 39 1.21 -16.78 -9.07
C TYR A 39 2.58 -16.91 -8.41
N VAL A 40 3.42 -15.91 -8.57
CA VAL A 40 4.68 -15.80 -7.83
C VAL A 40 4.37 -15.27 -6.44
N GLY A 41 4.74 -16.01 -5.39
CA GLY A 41 4.60 -15.62 -4.00
C GLY A 41 3.21 -15.88 -3.40
N SER A 42 3.22 -16.22 -2.11
CA SER A 42 2.05 -16.51 -1.29
C SER A 42 2.15 -15.86 0.09
N LEU A 43 1.06 -15.81 0.84
CA LEU A 43 1.09 -15.36 2.24
C LEU A 43 1.87 -16.31 3.13
N SER A 44 1.76 -17.63 2.87
CA SER A 44 2.50 -18.65 3.63
C SER A 44 4.02 -18.45 3.48
N GLU A 45 4.52 -18.25 2.26
CA GLU A 45 5.95 -17.98 2.02
C GLU A 45 6.42 -16.68 2.70
N THR A 46 5.64 -15.62 2.63
CA THR A 46 5.98 -14.36 3.31
C THR A 46 6.00 -14.54 4.83
N ARG A 47 5.02 -15.26 5.38
CA ARG A 47 4.95 -15.58 6.81
C ARG A 47 6.15 -16.39 7.27
N GLU A 48 6.49 -17.45 6.54
CA GLU A 48 7.65 -18.31 6.85
C GLU A 48 8.95 -17.50 6.83
N GLY A 49 9.14 -16.62 5.84
CA GLY A 49 10.30 -15.72 5.79
C GLY A 49 10.41 -14.83 7.02
N ILE A 50 9.30 -14.20 7.46
CA ILE A 50 9.28 -13.37 8.67
C ILE A 50 9.57 -14.21 9.93
N LEU A 51 8.99 -15.40 10.06
CA LEU A 51 9.23 -16.29 11.21
C LEU A 51 10.68 -16.79 11.25
N ALA A 52 11.24 -17.15 10.10
CA ALA A 52 12.65 -17.59 9.98
C ALA A 52 13.63 -16.46 10.36
N ALA A 53 13.27 -15.20 10.12
CA ALA A 53 14.02 -14.02 10.55
C ALA A 53 13.79 -13.65 12.04
N GLY A 54 13.03 -14.45 12.80
CA GLY A 54 12.73 -14.20 14.22
C GLY A 54 11.57 -13.23 14.47
N GLY A 55 10.88 -12.77 13.44
CA GLY A 55 9.71 -11.91 13.53
C GLY A 55 8.43 -12.67 13.91
N LYS A 56 7.30 -11.93 13.96
CA LYS A 56 5.97 -12.50 14.27
C LYS A 56 4.99 -12.10 13.18
N ALA A 57 4.31 -13.09 12.58
CA ALA A 57 3.36 -12.84 11.52
C ALA A 57 2.19 -13.83 11.53
N VAL A 58 1.00 -13.34 11.13
CA VAL A 58 -0.18 -14.15 10.82
C VAL A 58 -0.63 -13.86 9.39
N ALA A 59 -1.21 -14.86 8.74
CA ALA A 59 -1.70 -14.78 7.36
C ALA A 59 -3.20 -15.04 7.32
N VAL A 60 -3.96 -14.12 6.75
CA VAL A 60 -5.41 -14.22 6.62
C VAL A 60 -5.80 -14.01 5.16
N GLN A 61 -6.32 -15.06 4.53
CA GLN A 61 -6.77 -14.99 3.14
C GLN A 61 -8.04 -14.14 3.01
N ALA A 62 -8.05 -13.20 2.04
CA ALA A 62 -9.24 -12.44 1.70
C ALA A 62 -9.19 -11.89 0.26
N ASP A 63 -10.36 -11.77 -0.36
CA ASP A 63 -10.60 -11.02 -1.58
C ASP A 63 -11.14 -9.62 -1.21
N LEU A 64 -10.27 -8.62 -1.19
CA LEU A 64 -10.64 -7.27 -0.78
C LEU A 64 -11.60 -6.56 -1.76
N SER A 65 -11.90 -7.14 -2.91
CA SER A 65 -12.96 -6.63 -3.78
C SER A 65 -14.36 -6.89 -3.24
N LYS A 66 -14.49 -7.69 -2.17
CA LYS A 66 -15.75 -8.07 -1.54
C LYS A 66 -15.85 -7.51 -0.13
N THR A 67 -16.93 -6.80 0.17
CA THR A 67 -17.15 -6.18 1.49
C THR A 67 -17.15 -7.21 2.61
N GLU A 68 -17.87 -8.32 2.43
CA GLU A 68 -18.00 -9.39 3.43
C GLU A 68 -16.64 -10.06 3.73
N ASP A 69 -15.77 -10.18 2.72
CA ASP A 69 -14.41 -10.70 2.91
C ASP A 69 -13.54 -9.73 3.71
N ARG A 70 -13.67 -8.41 3.48
CA ARG A 70 -12.97 -7.38 4.27
C ARG A 70 -13.38 -7.44 5.74
N GLU A 71 -14.68 -7.52 6.02
CA GLU A 71 -15.22 -7.60 7.39
C GLU A 71 -14.78 -8.89 8.09
N ARG A 72 -14.90 -10.03 7.43
CA ARG A 72 -14.46 -11.33 7.95
C ARG A 72 -12.94 -11.34 8.22
N MET A 73 -12.16 -10.85 7.29
CA MET A 73 -10.70 -10.72 7.44
C MET A 73 -10.35 -9.82 8.64
N TRP A 74 -11.01 -8.66 8.76
CA TRP A 74 -10.81 -7.74 9.86
C TRP A 74 -11.12 -8.37 11.22
N ALA A 75 -12.27 -9.04 11.34
CA ALA A 75 -12.65 -9.75 12.56
C ALA A 75 -11.63 -10.84 12.93
N ASN A 76 -11.22 -11.64 11.96
CA ASN A 76 -10.24 -12.71 12.13
C ASN A 76 -8.86 -12.17 12.57
N VAL A 77 -8.37 -11.10 11.95
CA VAL A 77 -7.12 -10.43 12.36
C VAL A 77 -7.24 -9.90 13.79
N THR A 78 -8.36 -9.23 14.11
CA THR A 78 -8.57 -8.64 15.44
C THR A 78 -8.64 -9.70 16.54
N GLU A 79 -9.26 -10.85 16.25
CA GLU A 79 -9.33 -11.99 17.17
C GLU A 79 -7.95 -12.62 17.42
N GLN A 80 -7.14 -12.79 16.37
CA GLN A 80 -5.84 -13.46 16.49
C GLN A 80 -4.76 -12.59 17.15
N VAL A 81 -4.70 -11.31 16.82
CA VAL A 81 -3.55 -10.46 17.18
C VAL A 81 -3.93 -9.05 17.68
N GLY A 82 -5.23 -8.79 17.83
CA GLY A 82 -5.76 -7.50 18.27
C GLY A 82 -5.97 -6.49 17.12
N ALA A 83 -6.62 -5.37 17.43
CA ALA A 83 -6.87 -4.32 16.45
C ALA A 83 -5.57 -3.61 16.02
N PRO A 84 -5.32 -3.39 14.72
CA PRO A 84 -4.10 -2.79 14.21
C PRO A 84 -3.81 -1.39 14.77
N ASP A 85 -2.53 -1.13 15.07
CA ASP A 85 -1.99 0.21 15.28
C ASP A 85 -1.57 0.84 13.94
N ILE A 86 -1.15 -0.01 13.00
CA ILE A 86 -0.70 0.37 11.66
C ILE A 86 -1.55 -0.37 10.63
N LEU A 87 -2.12 0.37 9.67
CA LEU A 87 -2.80 -0.18 8.50
C LEU A 87 -2.07 0.25 7.22
N VAL A 88 -1.58 -0.72 6.44
CA VAL A 88 -0.97 -0.46 5.13
C VAL A 88 -1.91 -0.93 4.03
N ASN A 89 -2.55 0.02 3.36
CA ASN A 89 -3.38 -0.18 2.17
C ASN A 89 -2.49 -0.27 0.93
N ASN A 90 -1.96 -1.47 0.65
CA ASN A 90 -1.07 -1.74 -0.48
C ASN A 90 -1.75 -2.59 -1.58
N ALA A 91 -2.73 -3.42 -1.24
CA ALA A 91 -3.39 -4.29 -2.22
C ALA A 91 -3.90 -3.51 -3.43
N ALA A 92 -3.56 -3.98 -4.62
CA ALA A 92 -3.87 -3.31 -5.87
C ALA A 92 -4.19 -4.32 -6.97
N VAL A 93 -4.88 -3.85 -8.01
CA VAL A 93 -5.05 -4.52 -9.29
C VAL A 93 -4.84 -3.49 -10.39
N THR A 94 -4.03 -3.82 -11.39
CA THR A 94 -3.69 -2.87 -12.45
C THR A 94 -4.08 -3.43 -13.81
N PHE A 95 -4.80 -2.64 -14.58
CA PHE A 95 -5.06 -2.86 -15.99
C PHE A 95 -4.67 -1.58 -16.73
N LEU A 96 -3.85 -1.72 -17.76
CA LEU A 96 -3.41 -0.61 -18.59
C LEU A 96 -4.07 -0.71 -19.96
N ARG A 97 -4.83 0.30 -20.35
CA ARG A 97 -5.53 0.42 -21.64
C ARG A 97 -5.81 1.90 -21.92
N PRO A 98 -5.86 2.33 -23.17
CA PRO A 98 -6.37 3.64 -23.56
C PRO A 98 -7.78 3.86 -23.01
N LEU A 99 -8.10 5.11 -22.64
CA LEU A 99 -9.36 5.46 -21.98
C LEU A 99 -10.60 5.20 -22.84
N ASP A 100 -10.51 5.43 -24.16
CA ASP A 100 -11.59 5.24 -25.13
C ASP A 100 -12.04 3.79 -25.28
N VAL A 101 -11.16 2.83 -24.97
CA VAL A 101 -11.43 1.37 -25.06
C VAL A 101 -11.31 0.66 -23.72
N PHE A 102 -11.31 1.41 -22.62
CA PHE A 102 -11.12 0.81 -21.28
C PHE A 102 -12.38 0.05 -20.84
N PRO A 103 -12.32 -1.26 -20.53
CA PRO A 103 -13.49 -2.04 -20.16
C PRO A 103 -14.08 -1.60 -18.80
N GLU A 104 -15.36 -1.24 -18.76
CA GLU A 104 -16.06 -0.77 -17.56
C GLU A 104 -15.90 -1.73 -16.37
N LYS A 105 -16.05 -3.03 -16.58
CA LYS A 105 -15.88 -4.04 -15.52
C LYS A 105 -14.51 -3.98 -14.85
N ARG A 106 -13.45 -3.69 -15.62
CA ARG A 106 -12.09 -3.52 -15.09
C ARG A 106 -11.93 -2.20 -14.37
N ALA A 107 -12.52 -1.12 -14.88
CA ALA A 107 -12.53 0.17 -14.22
C ALA A 107 -13.22 0.09 -12.85
N ARG A 108 -14.40 -0.54 -12.78
CA ARG A 108 -15.11 -0.77 -11.50
C ARG A 108 -14.26 -1.57 -10.50
N LEU A 109 -13.60 -2.64 -10.95
CA LEU A 109 -12.72 -3.42 -10.08
C LEU A 109 -11.52 -2.61 -9.58
N MET A 110 -10.93 -1.76 -10.43
CA MET A 110 -9.83 -0.88 -10.01
C MET A 110 -10.31 0.15 -8.97
N ILE A 111 -11.45 0.78 -9.18
CA ILE A 111 -12.03 1.72 -8.21
C ILE A 111 -12.32 1.01 -6.88
N GLU A 112 -12.92 -0.19 -6.92
CA GLU A 112 -13.17 -0.99 -5.72
C GLU A 112 -11.89 -1.25 -4.94
N MET A 113 -10.84 -1.73 -5.62
CA MET A 113 -9.60 -2.12 -4.97
C MET A 113 -8.74 -0.95 -4.49
N HIS A 114 -8.73 0.18 -5.23
CA HIS A 114 -7.85 1.29 -4.92
C HIS A 114 -8.51 2.40 -4.10
N VAL A 115 -9.84 2.46 -4.08
CA VAL A 115 -10.56 3.56 -3.40
C VAL A 115 -11.50 3.01 -2.34
N VAL A 116 -12.44 2.14 -2.72
CA VAL A 116 -13.50 1.66 -1.80
C VAL A 116 -12.94 0.75 -0.71
N ALA A 117 -12.07 -0.20 -1.07
CA ALA A 117 -11.49 -1.11 -0.08
C ALA A 117 -10.56 -0.38 0.93
N PRO A 118 -9.63 0.52 0.52
CA PRO A 118 -8.87 1.34 1.46
C PRO A 118 -9.73 2.25 2.34
N LEU A 119 -10.78 2.86 1.79
CA LEU A 119 -11.75 3.64 2.56
C LEU A 119 -12.37 2.78 3.66
N HIS A 120 -12.94 1.64 3.30
CA HIS A 120 -13.63 0.75 4.23
C HIS A 120 -12.68 0.18 5.30
N LEU A 121 -11.49 -0.30 4.92
CA LEU A 121 -10.51 -0.81 5.88
C LEU A 121 -10.04 0.29 6.85
N THR A 122 -9.87 1.52 6.37
CA THR A 122 -9.54 2.66 7.24
C THR A 122 -10.68 2.95 8.21
N GLN A 123 -11.93 2.92 7.75
CA GLN A 123 -13.10 3.07 8.63
C GLN A 123 -13.16 2.00 9.73
N LEU A 124 -12.82 0.76 9.42
CA LEU A 124 -12.73 -0.32 10.41
C LEU A 124 -11.59 -0.10 11.42
N ALA A 125 -10.50 0.55 11.03
CA ALA A 125 -9.34 0.81 11.89
C ALA A 125 -9.57 1.99 12.86
N ILE A 126 -10.24 3.03 12.41
CA ILE A 126 -10.40 4.31 13.14
C ILE A 126 -10.92 4.16 14.57
N PRO A 127 -11.98 3.39 14.88
CA PRO A 127 -12.50 3.32 16.24
C PRO A 127 -11.46 2.90 17.27
N ALA A 128 -10.68 1.88 16.99
CA ALA A 128 -9.63 1.39 17.88
C ALA A 128 -8.44 2.35 17.97
N MET A 129 -8.00 2.94 16.84
CA MET A 129 -6.92 3.93 16.80
C MET A 129 -7.31 5.20 17.57
N ARG A 130 -8.53 5.70 17.37
CA ARG A 130 -9.09 6.85 18.09
C ARG A 130 -9.19 6.60 19.60
N GLY A 131 -9.67 5.42 20.00
CA GLY A 131 -9.77 5.04 21.42
C GLY A 131 -8.41 5.00 22.13
N ARG A 132 -7.34 4.64 21.41
CA ARG A 132 -5.96 4.64 21.93
C ARG A 132 -5.25 5.98 21.72
N ARG A 133 -5.86 6.93 20.98
CA ARG A 133 -5.23 8.18 20.52
C ARG A 133 -3.88 7.94 19.84
N ARG A 134 -3.81 6.86 19.11
CA ARG A 134 -2.58 6.40 18.45
C ARG A 134 -2.92 5.48 17.27
N GLY A 135 -2.44 5.83 16.08
CA GLY A 135 -2.59 5.01 14.89
C GLY A 135 -1.91 5.59 13.66
N TRP A 136 -1.61 4.72 12.70
CA TRP A 136 -1.00 5.08 11.42
C TRP A 136 -1.69 4.35 10.27
N VAL A 137 -2.08 5.10 9.28
CA VAL A 137 -2.61 4.55 8.02
C VAL A 137 -1.70 4.99 6.88
N LEU A 138 -1.20 4.04 6.12
CA LEU A 138 -0.43 4.28 4.91
C LEU A 138 -1.21 3.81 3.68
N MET A 139 -1.33 4.66 2.68
CA MET A 139 -1.95 4.36 1.39
C MET A 139 -0.89 4.33 0.30
N LEU A 140 -0.73 3.20 -0.40
CA LEU A 140 0.26 3.07 -1.48
C LEU A 140 -0.27 3.71 -2.76
N THR A 141 0.22 4.93 -3.05
CA THR A 141 -0.09 5.69 -4.26
C THR A 141 0.94 5.43 -5.38
N SER A 142 1.07 6.33 -6.33
CA SER A 142 2.01 6.30 -7.46
C SER A 142 2.15 7.69 -8.04
N VAL A 143 3.29 7.99 -8.65
CA VAL A 143 3.49 9.18 -9.49
C VAL A 143 2.47 9.30 -10.63
N ALA A 144 1.92 8.17 -11.10
CA ALA A 144 0.82 8.17 -12.08
C ALA A 144 -0.47 8.85 -11.57
N GLY A 145 -0.59 9.09 -10.26
CA GLY A 145 -1.71 9.83 -9.65
C GLY A 145 -1.47 11.32 -9.50
N GLU A 146 -0.34 11.83 -9.94
CA GLU A 146 -0.03 13.25 -9.91
C GLU A 146 -0.79 14.03 -10.99
N ARG A 147 -0.74 15.35 -10.86
CA ARG A 147 -1.36 16.24 -11.84
C ARG A 147 -0.62 16.13 -13.17
N ILE A 148 -1.36 15.87 -14.23
CA ILE A 148 -0.84 15.90 -15.59
C ILE A 148 -0.67 17.36 -16.02
N GLU A 149 0.53 17.72 -16.50
CA GLU A 149 0.85 19.04 -17.01
C GLU A 149 1.04 18.99 -18.53
N GLY A 150 0.51 19.99 -19.22
CA GLY A 150 0.60 20.11 -20.69
C GLY A 150 -0.33 21.17 -21.22
N PRO A 151 -0.39 21.41 -22.56
CA PRO A 151 0.46 20.87 -23.63
C PRO A 151 1.88 21.49 -23.64
N PRO A 152 2.93 20.82 -24.15
CA PRO A 152 2.90 19.42 -24.60
C PRO A 152 2.82 18.43 -23.44
N PHE A 153 2.14 17.28 -23.63
CA PHE A 153 2.06 16.22 -22.64
C PHE A 153 3.31 15.32 -22.71
N SER A 154 3.65 14.68 -21.60
CA SER A 154 4.76 13.73 -21.56
C SER A 154 4.41 12.44 -22.30
N THR A 155 5.43 11.71 -22.78
CA THR A 155 5.22 10.38 -23.40
C THR A 155 4.65 9.37 -22.41
N PHE A 156 4.93 9.54 -21.10
CA PHE A 156 4.35 8.71 -20.05
C PHE A 156 2.84 8.94 -19.92
N ASP A 157 2.39 10.20 -20.00
CA ASP A 157 0.97 10.56 -19.90
C ASP A 157 0.19 10.16 -21.15
N ASP A 158 0.84 10.26 -22.32
CA ASP A 158 0.19 10.06 -23.62
C ASP A 158 0.03 8.58 -24.00
N SER A 159 1.01 7.72 -23.72
CA SER A 159 1.12 6.42 -24.40
C SER A 159 0.84 5.19 -23.52
N ALA A 160 0.93 5.29 -22.21
CA ALA A 160 1.03 4.10 -21.36
C ALA A 160 -0.31 3.52 -20.87
N GLY A 161 -1.45 4.15 -21.18
CA GLY A 161 -2.78 3.68 -20.77
C GLY A 161 -3.00 3.75 -19.25
N PHE A 162 -2.31 4.63 -18.56
CA PHE A 162 -2.40 4.83 -17.10
C PHE A 162 -3.64 5.59 -16.64
N GLY A 163 -4.52 6.08 -17.53
CA GLY A 163 -5.60 7.00 -17.20
C GLY A 163 -6.48 6.55 -16.03
N VAL A 164 -7.03 5.32 -16.07
CA VAL A 164 -7.86 4.79 -14.96
C VAL A 164 -7.01 4.53 -13.71
N TYR A 165 -5.79 4.01 -13.87
CA TYR A 165 -4.87 3.75 -12.77
C TYR A 165 -4.48 5.07 -12.08
N GLY A 166 -4.05 6.07 -12.83
CA GLY A 166 -3.71 7.39 -12.32
C GLY A 166 -4.87 8.05 -11.59
N THR A 167 -6.08 7.98 -12.16
CA THR A 167 -7.31 8.45 -11.50
C THR A 167 -7.51 7.78 -10.13
N CYS A 168 -7.35 6.45 -10.05
CA CYS A 168 -7.46 5.73 -8.78
C CYS A 168 -6.39 6.16 -7.78
N LYS A 169 -5.15 6.37 -8.22
CA LYS A 169 -4.04 6.78 -7.35
C LYS A 169 -4.17 8.24 -6.88
N ALA A 170 -4.66 9.14 -7.74
CA ALA A 170 -5.03 10.51 -7.37
C ALA A 170 -6.14 10.52 -6.31
N ALA A 171 -7.20 9.72 -6.51
CA ALA A 171 -8.28 9.57 -5.55
C ALA A 171 -7.77 9.03 -4.20
N LEU A 172 -6.86 8.04 -4.21
CA LEU A 172 -6.28 7.46 -3.00
C LEU A 172 -5.42 8.48 -2.25
N SER A 173 -4.60 9.28 -2.95
CA SER A 173 -3.80 10.36 -2.36
C SER A 173 -4.71 11.43 -1.71
N ARG A 174 -5.78 11.82 -2.39
CA ARG A 174 -6.77 12.76 -1.85
C ARG A 174 -7.50 12.19 -0.63
N LEU A 175 -7.86 10.90 -0.67
CA LEU A 175 -8.50 10.21 0.45
C LEU A 175 -7.59 10.21 1.69
N ALA A 176 -6.30 9.94 1.53
CA ALA A 176 -5.33 10.01 2.62
C ALA A 176 -5.29 11.40 3.27
N GLN A 177 -5.24 12.47 2.47
CA GLN A 177 -5.24 13.85 2.97
C GLN A 177 -6.55 14.20 3.69
N SER A 178 -7.69 13.73 3.19
CA SER A 178 -9.00 13.97 3.81
C SER A 178 -9.08 13.28 5.18
N PHE A 179 -8.69 12.02 5.28
CA PHE A 179 -8.61 11.32 6.56
C PHE A 179 -7.63 11.98 7.54
N ALA A 180 -6.46 12.42 7.04
CA ALA A 180 -5.49 13.11 7.88
C ALA A 180 -6.07 14.37 8.51
N ALA A 181 -6.81 15.17 7.73
CA ALA A 181 -7.46 16.38 8.22
C ALA A 181 -8.56 16.06 9.26
N GLU A 182 -9.39 15.06 9.00
CA GLU A 182 -10.48 14.67 9.90
C GLU A 182 -9.99 14.04 11.20
N LEU A 183 -8.83 13.35 11.18
CA LEU A 183 -8.29 12.58 12.31
C LEU A 183 -7.15 13.29 13.03
N TYR A 184 -6.79 14.51 12.63
CA TYR A 184 -5.64 15.24 13.17
C TYR A 184 -5.68 15.38 14.69
N GLY A 185 -6.87 15.66 15.27
CA GLY A 185 -7.07 15.77 16.71
C GLY A 185 -7.11 14.43 17.47
N ASP A 186 -7.16 13.32 16.77
CA ASP A 186 -7.37 11.98 17.34
C ASP A 186 -6.06 11.21 17.60
N GLY A 187 -4.91 11.77 17.24
CA GLY A 187 -3.61 11.11 17.34
C GLY A 187 -3.42 10.01 16.26
N VAL A 188 -4.09 10.13 15.14
CA VAL A 188 -4.03 9.17 14.03
C VAL A 188 -3.41 9.84 12.81
N ALA A 189 -2.26 9.35 12.36
CA ALA A 189 -1.62 9.79 11.12
C ALA A 189 -2.17 9.02 9.91
N VAL A 190 -2.44 9.74 8.83
CA VAL A 190 -2.79 9.15 7.54
C VAL A 190 -1.91 9.77 6.46
N ASN A 191 -1.14 8.92 5.76
CA ASN A 191 -0.21 9.35 4.74
C ASN A 191 -0.35 8.52 3.47
N ALA A 192 0.14 9.04 2.35
CA ALA A 192 0.27 8.30 1.10
C ALA A 192 1.73 8.29 0.65
N ALA A 193 2.19 7.17 0.09
CA ALA A 193 3.52 7.05 -0.48
C ALA A 193 3.47 6.34 -1.83
N GLY A 194 4.20 6.87 -2.80
CA GLY A 194 4.45 6.28 -4.10
C GLY A 194 5.94 6.07 -4.33
N THR A 195 6.29 5.12 -5.18
CA THR A 195 7.66 4.92 -5.63
C THR A 195 8.03 6.00 -6.65
N THR A 196 9.24 6.54 -6.56
CA THR A 196 9.75 7.57 -7.51
C THR A 196 9.96 7.00 -8.90
N LYS A 197 10.40 5.74 -8.96
CA LYS A 197 10.51 4.95 -10.20
C LYS A 197 9.74 3.65 -10.05
N PRO A 198 9.41 2.97 -11.15
CA PRO A 198 8.87 1.61 -11.08
C PRO A 198 9.77 0.69 -10.25
N VAL A 199 9.17 -0.24 -9.53
CA VAL A 199 9.90 -1.30 -8.81
C VAL A 199 9.70 -2.61 -9.55
N ALA A 200 10.79 -3.33 -9.81
CA ALA A 200 10.74 -4.64 -10.43
C ALA A 200 10.07 -5.67 -9.50
N THR A 201 8.77 -5.83 -9.63
CA THR A 201 7.96 -6.77 -8.84
C THR A 201 7.20 -7.73 -9.75
N PRO A 202 6.76 -8.90 -9.24
CA PRO A 202 5.89 -9.78 -10.02
C PRO A 202 4.60 -9.11 -10.51
N GLY A 203 4.13 -8.07 -9.83
CA GLY A 203 2.96 -7.28 -10.25
C GLY A 203 3.25 -6.30 -11.39
N ALA A 204 4.49 -5.88 -11.54
CA ALA A 204 4.97 -5.01 -12.62
C ALA A 204 5.46 -5.79 -13.85
N GLY A 205 5.41 -7.11 -13.83
CA GLY A 205 5.99 -8.00 -14.86
C GLY A 205 5.40 -7.90 -16.28
N THR A 206 4.46 -6.97 -16.52
CA THR A 206 3.99 -6.60 -17.87
C THR A 206 4.72 -5.37 -18.43
N LEU A 207 5.57 -4.73 -17.63
CA LEU A 207 6.40 -3.61 -18.05
C LEU A 207 7.81 -4.14 -18.35
N ASP A 208 8.27 -3.94 -19.58
CA ASP A 208 9.65 -4.23 -19.97
C ASP A 208 10.54 -3.09 -19.42
N LEU A 209 11.01 -3.27 -18.18
CA LEU A 209 11.77 -2.25 -17.45
C LEU A 209 13.25 -2.59 -17.45
N ALA A 210 14.09 -1.68 -17.95
CA ALA A 210 15.51 -1.76 -17.75
C ALA A 210 15.85 -1.57 -16.25
N LYS A 211 16.89 -2.25 -15.76
CA LYS A 211 17.26 -2.20 -14.33
C LYS A 211 17.56 -0.77 -13.86
N GLU A 212 18.17 0.05 -14.70
CA GLU A 212 18.48 1.46 -14.44
C GLU A 212 17.23 2.35 -14.32
N ASP A 213 16.10 1.91 -14.89
CA ASP A 213 14.82 2.62 -14.82
C ASP A 213 13.96 2.21 -13.65
N THR A 214 14.48 1.33 -12.78
CA THR A 214 13.78 0.87 -11.58
C THR A 214 14.41 1.41 -10.32
N GLU A 215 13.64 1.43 -9.22
CA GLU A 215 14.19 1.68 -7.90
C GLU A 215 14.19 0.41 -7.04
N ASP A 216 15.06 0.40 -6.04
CA ASP A 216 15.13 -0.71 -5.10
C ASP A 216 13.89 -0.73 -4.19
N ILE A 217 13.36 -1.92 -3.95
CA ILE A 217 12.16 -2.15 -3.14
C ILE A 217 12.35 -1.73 -1.67
N SER A 218 13.58 -1.64 -1.20
CA SER A 218 13.90 -1.19 0.15
C SER A 218 13.48 0.26 0.40
N TYR A 219 13.44 1.12 -0.63
CA TYR A 219 13.03 2.51 -0.49
C TYR A 219 11.58 2.65 -0.05
N ILE A 220 10.66 1.90 -0.64
CA ILE A 220 9.26 1.93 -0.19
C ILE A 220 9.08 1.27 1.18
N ALA A 221 9.85 0.23 1.49
CA ALA A 221 9.81 -0.41 2.79
C ALA A 221 10.28 0.54 3.91
N GLU A 222 11.38 1.28 3.69
CA GLU A 222 11.90 2.27 4.64
C GLU A 222 10.96 3.49 4.75
N THR A 223 10.42 3.97 3.62
CA THR A 223 9.41 5.04 3.61
C THR A 223 8.18 4.65 4.42
N ALA A 224 7.70 3.42 4.26
CA ALA A 224 6.57 2.90 5.01
C ALA A 224 6.88 2.84 6.52
N LEU A 225 8.07 2.42 6.91
CA LEU A 225 8.49 2.42 8.31
C LEU A 225 8.42 3.84 8.89
N VAL A 226 9.04 4.82 8.24
CA VAL A 226 9.05 6.21 8.72
C VAL A 226 7.63 6.76 8.86
N LEU A 227 6.78 6.58 7.85
CA LEU A 227 5.41 7.09 7.84
C LEU A 227 4.48 6.37 8.85
N CYS A 228 4.80 5.13 9.21
CA CYS A 228 4.03 4.31 10.15
C CYS A 228 4.55 4.32 11.59
N THR A 229 5.62 5.07 11.87
CA THR A 229 6.22 5.17 13.22
C THR A 229 6.50 6.61 13.65
N GLY A 230 6.37 7.57 12.73
CA GLY A 230 6.56 8.99 13.02
C GLY A 230 5.49 9.57 13.94
N ASP A 231 5.77 10.74 14.50
CA ASP A 231 4.82 11.46 15.35
C ASP A 231 3.54 11.83 14.56
N PRO A 232 2.36 11.32 14.93
CA PRO A 232 1.12 11.64 14.24
C PRO A 232 0.74 13.13 14.23
N ALA A 233 1.24 13.92 15.15
CA ALA A 233 1.00 15.37 15.19
C ALA A 233 1.82 16.13 14.13
N VAL A 234 2.90 15.52 13.62
CA VAL A 234 3.84 16.17 12.70
C VAL A 234 3.80 15.50 11.32
N LEU A 235 3.77 14.17 11.31
CA LEU A 235 3.89 13.38 10.08
C LEU A 235 2.53 12.78 9.68
N THR A 236 1.62 13.65 9.21
CA THR A 236 0.30 13.28 8.71
C THR A 236 -0.09 14.15 7.51
N GLY A 237 -0.97 13.66 6.65
CA GLY A 237 -1.43 14.35 5.44
C GLY A 237 -0.40 14.42 4.31
N ARG A 238 0.71 13.70 4.45
CA ARG A 238 1.78 13.70 3.44
C ARG A 238 1.40 12.80 2.26
N VAL A 239 1.71 13.28 1.07
CA VAL A 239 1.77 12.49 -0.16
C VAL A 239 3.22 12.60 -0.63
N VAL A 240 3.94 11.51 -0.59
CA VAL A 240 5.40 11.52 -0.80
C VAL A 240 5.83 10.51 -1.85
N GLU A 241 6.91 10.84 -2.55
CA GLU A 241 7.71 9.91 -3.32
C GLU A 241 8.88 9.40 -2.48
N THR A 242 9.22 8.13 -2.63
CA THR A 242 10.22 7.43 -1.81
C THR A 242 11.57 8.13 -1.75
N GLN A 243 12.21 8.36 -2.90
CA GLN A 243 13.60 8.87 -2.94
C GLN A 243 13.73 10.31 -2.44
N PRO A 244 12.93 11.29 -2.92
CA PRO A 244 12.97 12.65 -2.37
C PRO A 244 12.72 12.67 -0.87
N PHE A 245 11.70 11.96 -0.40
CA PHE A 245 11.35 11.90 1.01
C PHE A 245 12.47 11.34 1.89
N LEU A 246 13.08 10.22 1.50
CA LEU A 246 14.19 9.62 2.26
C LEU A 246 15.46 10.47 2.20
N ARG A 247 15.71 11.16 1.07
CA ARG A 247 16.83 12.08 0.93
C ARG A 247 16.71 13.28 1.88
N ASP A 248 15.54 13.88 1.96
CA ASP A 248 15.26 15.02 2.85
C ASP A 248 15.44 14.65 4.33
N LEU A 249 15.25 13.37 4.67
CA LEU A 249 15.48 12.82 6.00
C LEU A 249 16.93 12.34 6.24
N GLY A 250 17.82 12.48 5.25
CA GLY A 250 19.20 11.99 5.33
C GLY A 250 19.31 10.46 5.41
N ARG A 251 18.31 9.74 4.89
CA ARG A 251 18.23 8.28 4.91
C ARG A 251 18.62 7.61 3.58
N LEU A 252 19.21 8.34 2.64
CA LEU A 252 19.78 7.82 1.41
C LEU A 252 21.30 8.06 1.38
N PRO A 253 22.11 7.15 0.77
CA PRO A 253 21.71 5.82 0.31
C PRO A 253 21.36 4.88 1.47
N LEU A 254 20.51 3.89 1.21
CA LEU A 254 20.25 2.81 2.16
C LEU A 254 21.47 1.87 2.11
N SER A 255 22.09 1.67 3.26
CA SER A 255 23.25 0.79 3.43
C SER A 255 22.87 -0.68 3.46
#